data_567e4516477e7bc002eb84aa4878fb9f
#
_entry.id   567e4516477e7bc002eb84aa4878fb9f
#
_cell.length_a   1.000
_cell.length_b   1.000
_cell.length_c   1.000
_cell.angle_alpha   90.00
_cell.angle_beta   90.00
_cell.angle_gamma   90.00
#
_symmetry.space_group_name_H-M   'P 1'
#
loop_
_entity.id
_entity.type
_entity.pdbx_description
1 polymer ?
#
loop_
_entity_poly.entity_id
_entity_poly.type
_entity_poly.pdbx_seq_one_letter_code
_entity_poly.pdbx_strand_id
1 'polypeptide(L)'
;MVWLLLIVAGALHALSFAPDPLPDWTLAYVQVLSMAVPAFVVFSTRHIGRAALAAFVFSASSFCVGIYWLYISMNHFGGLAAPLAALAVFLFALYLSLYAALAGACTAWLGRDMNVMRVPLAVGRPLLWACAWTLGEWLRGFVFTGFPWNNIGYAHASSLLSAWAPIFGVYGVAFLAALASGLTACIVYYVKHNRTGIMAAMASALMGMFIVSLALSRIVWYDNQGPPLTVRLVQGNIAQQMKFDPSQLMSSLQTQFGLATRPAADAQRAPSVIVFPETILPTFQDRMAPEFWQSVVDLADQMKATLFLGTPMHTVDDGKDRYTNSVIAINANTSVQALMQAQLPVYDKRHLVPFGEFVPFGFRWFVDALNIPLGDFDRGQQGQKNFAVNGQQFAPNICYEDVFGEELLPSLHTQADGAPGASVLFNVSNLGWFGNTWTLRQHLQISRMRSMETARPMIRATNTGSTAAIDAEGRVLAQLPTATANILDVQVQGTQGLTLYARVGNGLIVLISLLGLGVGWIQKRRSRRTKPVRS
;
A
#
# COMPACT_ATOMS: atom_id res chain seq x y z
N MET A 1 23.05 -4.28 -25.87
CA MET A 1 21.65 -3.99 -26.29
C MET A 1 20.63 -4.56 -25.31
N VAL A 2 20.61 -5.87 -24.98
CA VAL A 2 19.60 -6.45 -24.07
C VAL A 2 19.60 -5.82 -22.67
N TRP A 3 20.75 -5.57 -22.07
CA TRP A 3 20.86 -4.97 -20.74
C TRP A 3 20.32 -3.52 -20.70
N LEU A 4 20.63 -2.73 -21.74
CA LEU A 4 20.07 -1.38 -21.87
C LEU A 4 18.54 -1.41 -22.01
N LEU A 5 18.01 -2.36 -22.78
CA LEU A 5 16.57 -2.54 -22.91
C LEU A 5 15.91 -2.89 -21.57
N LEU A 6 16.55 -3.73 -20.74
CA LEU A 6 16.06 -4.07 -19.38
C LEU A 6 16.09 -2.86 -18.45
N ILE A 7 17.14 -2.04 -18.49
CA ILE A 7 17.23 -0.80 -17.71
C ILE A 7 16.13 0.16 -18.11
N VAL A 8 15.95 0.41 -19.42
CA VAL A 8 14.90 1.30 -19.92
C VAL A 8 13.50 0.76 -19.58
N ALA A 9 13.28 -0.54 -19.75
CA ALA A 9 11.99 -1.17 -19.40
C ALA A 9 11.72 -1.05 -17.89
N GLY A 10 12.72 -1.21 -17.03
CA GLY A 10 12.59 -1.03 -15.58
C GLY A 10 12.26 0.42 -15.20
N ALA A 11 12.94 1.40 -15.80
CA ALA A 11 12.62 2.82 -15.59
C ALA A 11 11.20 3.16 -16.04
N LEU A 12 10.76 2.67 -17.21
CA LEU A 12 9.37 2.83 -17.69
C LEU A 12 8.38 2.12 -16.78
N HIS A 13 8.73 0.95 -16.22
CA HIS A 13 7.90 0.23 -15.27
C HIS A 13 7.56 1.06 -14.03
N ALA A 14 8.51 1.87 -13.53
CA ALA A 14 8.28 2.75 -12.39
C ALA A 14 7.17 3.77 -12.66
N LEU A 15 6.95 4.19 -13.91
CA LEU A 15 5.87 5.11 -14.28
C LEU A 15 4.47 4.51 -14.09
N SER A 16 4.34 3.18 -14.00
CA SER A 16 3.06 2.51 -13.76
C SER A 16 2.52 2.70 -12.33
N PHE A 17 3.35 3.20 -11.40
CA PHE A 17 2.96 3.44 -10.00
C PHE A 17 2.74 4.92 -9.68
N ALA A 18 2.82 5.79 -10.66
CA ALA A 18 2.62 7.23 -10.49
C ALA A 18 1.76 7.77 -11.62
N PRO A 19 0.45 8.05 -11.36
CA PRO A 19 -0.49 8.48 -12.39
C PRO A 19 -0.30 9.94 -12.83
N ASP A 20 0.91 10.39 -13.03
CA ASP A 20 1.25 11.70 -13.57
C ASP A 20 2.74 11.66 -13.96
N PRO A 21 3.06 11.94 -15.22
CA PRO A 21 2.21 12.54 -16.25
C PRO A 21 1.29 11.58 -17.03
N LEU A 22 1.30 10.28 -16.71
CA LEU A 22 0.50 9.30 -17.45
C LEU A 22 -0.94 9.23 -16.94
N PRO A 23 -1.96 9.17 -17.81
CA PRO A 23 -3.33 8.91 -17.39
C PRO A 23 -3.49 7.55 -16.71
N ASP A 24 -4.33 7.47 -15.67
CA ASP A 24 -4.55 6.27 -14.85
C ASP A 24 -4.83 5.01 -15.68
N TRP A 25 -5.61 5.11 -16.75
CA TRP A 25 -5.98 3.97 -17.57
C TRP A 25 -4.80 3.36 -18.35
N THR A 26 -3.68 4.11 -18.53
CA THR A 26 -2.49 3.62 -19.24
C THR A 26 -1.55 2.81 -18.36
N LEU A 27 -1.61 2.99 -17.04
CA LEU A 27 -0.63 2.44 -16.09
C LEU A 27 -0.53 0.91 -16.16
N ALA A 28 -1.67 0.23 -16.26
CA ALA A 28 -1.73 -1.22 -16.40
C ALA A 28 -1.04 -1.72 -17.67
N TYR A 29 -1.19 -1.00 -18.79
CA TYR A 29 -0.51 -1.35 -20.06
C TYR A 29 0.99 -1.12 -19.94
N VAL A 30 1.43 0.00 -19.37
CA VAL A 30 2.85 0.28 -19.12
C VAL A 30 3.46 -0.83 -18.24
N GLN A 31 2.75 -1.26 -17.19
CA GLN A 31 3.17 -2.35 -16.31
C GLN A 31 3.36 -3.65 -17.09
N VAL A 32 2.33 -4.11 -17.80
CA VAL A 32 2.36 -5.39 -18.52
C VAL A 32 3.44 -5.40 -19.62
N LEU A 33 3.51 -4.33 -20.43
CA LEU A 33 4.44 -4.27 -21.56
C LEU A 33 5.90 -4.16 -21.09
N SER A 34 6.19 -3.33 -20.11
CA SER A 34 7.54 -3.20 -19.56
C SER A 34 8.02 -4.50 -18.91
N MET A 35 7.15 -5.18 -18.16
CA MET A 35 7.47 -6.45 -17.50
C MET A 35 7.53 -7.63 -18.49
N ALA A 36 6.92 -7.54 -19.66
CA ALA A 36 7.07 -8.55 -20.72
C ALA A 36 8.52 -8.63 -21.23
N VAL A 37 9.33 -7.56 -21.10
CA VAL A 37 10.74 -7.54 -21.53
C VAL A 37 11.60 -8.50 -20.70
N PRO A 38 11.70 -8.41 -19.35
CA PRO A 38 12.42 -9.38 -18.57
C PRO A 38 11.84 -10.79 -18.68
N ALA A 39 10.51 -10.96 -18.74
CA ALA A 39 9.88 -12.26 -18.95
C ALA A 39 10.34 -12.90 -20.27
N PHE A 40 10.42 -12.15 -21.37
CA PHE A 40 10.96 -12.63 -22.65
C PHE A 40 12.40 -13.12 -22.53
N VAL A 41 13.28 -12.37 -21.84
CA VAL A 41 14.68 -12.77 -21.63
C VAL A 41 14.76 -14.04 -20.78
N VAL A 42 14.00 -14.12 -19.70
CA VAL A 42 13.93 -15.29 -18.80
C VAL A 42 13.46 -16.54 -19.58
N PHE A 43 12.45 -16.40 -20.44
CA PHE A 43 11.92 -17.52 -21.22
C PHE A 43 12.85 -17.96 -22.36
N SER A 44 13.64 -17.03 -22.88
CA SER A 44 14.57 -17.29 -24.00
C SER A 44 15.91 -17.88 -23.57
N THR A 45 16.27 -17.78 -22.27
CA THR A 45 17.56 -18.25 -21.79
C THR A 45 17.45 -19.62 -21.10
N ARG A 46 18.53 -20.43 -21.26
CA ARG A 46 18.71 -21.69 -20.50
C ARG A 46 19.61 -21.52 -19.25
N HIS A 47 20.25 -20.36 -19.12
CA HIS A 47 21.16 -20.07 -18.03
C HIS A 47 20.40 -19.41 -16.87
N ILE A 48 20.31 -20.09 -15.72
CA ILE A 48 19.59 -19.61 -14.53
C ILE A 48 20.14 -18.26 -14.05
N GLY A 49 21.48 -18.14 -13.99
CA GLY A 49 22.12 -16.88 -13.57
C GLY A 49 21.81 -15.70 -14.50
N ARG A 50 21.71 -15.94 -15.83
CA ARG A 50 21.32 -14.90 -16.78
C ARG A 50 19.85 -14.49 -16.61
N ALA A 51 18.96 -15.44 -16.32
CA ALA A 51 17.57 -15.17 -16.03
C ALA A 51 17.40 -14.36 -14.74
N ALA A 52 18.11 -14.76 -13.67
CA ALA A 52 18.16 -14.04 -12.42
C ALA A 52 18.64 -12.59 -12.62
N LEU A 53 19.76 -12.42 -13.32
CA LEU A 53 20.35 -11.12 -13.57
C LEU A 53 19.44 -10.23 -14.44
N ALA A 54 18.72 -10.80 -15.41
CA ALA A 54 17.77 -10.04 -16.23
C ALA A 54 16.61 -9.47 -15.40
N ALA A 55 16.00 -10.30 -14.55
CA ALA A 55 14.95 -9.86 -13.63
C ALA A 55 15.49 -8.87 -12.59
N PHE A 56 16.71 -9.08 -12.09
CA PHE A 56 17.39 -8.18 -11.15
C PHE A 56 17.61 -6.79 -11.75
N VAL A 57 18.23 -6.70 -12.93
CA VAL A 57 18.55 -5.41 -13.60
C VAL A 57 17.29 -4.61 -13.91
N PHE A 58 16.24 -5.28 -14.41
CA PHE A 58 14.94 -4.66 -14.62
C PHE A 58 14.36 -4.09 -13.32
N SER A 59 14.34 -4.90 -12.27
CA SER A 59 13.77 -4.52 -10.97
C SER A 59 14.59 -3.43 -10.29
N ALA A 60 15.93 -3.50 -10.34
CA ALA A 60 16.82 -2.48 -9.79
C ALA A 60 16.59 -1.12 -10.44
N SER A 61 16.48 -1.09 -11.78
CA SER A 61 16.14 0.14 -12.49
C SER A 61 14.77 0.67 -12.08
N SER A 62 13.77 -0.21 -11.96
CA SER A 62 12.41 0.16 -11.53
C SER A 62 12.40 0.75 -10.12
N PHE A 63 13.07 0.12 -9.16
CA PHE A 63 13.12 0.64 -7.79
C PHE A 63 13.95 1.92 -7.68
N CYS A 64 15.11 2.03 -8.34
CA CYS A 64 15.88 3.28 -8.34
C CYS A 64 15.04 4.49 -8.75
N VAL A 65 14.16 4.31 -9.75
CA VAL A 65 13.25 5.37 -10.20
C VAL A 65 12.01 5.45 -9.32
N GLY A 66 11.42 4.32 -8.92
CA GLY A 66 10.12 4.28 -8.23
C GLY A 66 10.14 4.73 -6.78
N ILE A 67 11.30 4.66 -6.10
CA ILE A 67 11.47 5.02 -4.69
C ILE A 67 12.49 6.16 -4.47
N TYR A 68 12.79 6.95 -5.49
CA TYR A 68 13.75 8.07 -5.41
C TYR A 68 13.43 9.06 -4.29
N TRP A 69 12.17 9.18 -3.91
CA TRP A 69 11.68 10.06 -2.88
C TRP A 69 12.24 9.75 -1.48
N LEU A 70 12.74 8.54 -1.23
CA LEU A 70 13.48 8.21 -0.02
C LEU A 70 14.77 9.04 0.12
N TYR A 71 15.41 9.41 -0.99
CA TYR A 71 16.55 10.33 -0.98
C TYR A 71 16.17 11.67 -0.35
N ILE A 72 15.00 12.21 -0.70
CA ILE A 72 14.52 13.50 -0.16
C ILE A 72 14.35 13.39 1.35
N SER A 73 13.73 12.32 1.83
CA SER A 73 13.55 12.09 3.27
C SER A 73 14.90 12.04 4.01
N MET A 74 15.87 11.26 3.50
CA MET A 74 17.15 11.09 4.17
C MET A 74 18.07 12.33 4.06
N ASN A 75 18.09 13.00 2.91
CA ASN A 75 18.98 14.14 2.68
C ASN A 75 18.38 15.45 3.21
N HIS A 76 17.16 15.83 2.75
CA HIS A 76 16.59 17.14 3.08
C HIS A 76 16.08 17.24 4.52
N PHE A 77 15.53 16.16 5.04
CA PHE A 77 14.93 16.14 6.38
C PHE A 77 15.78 15.40 7.41
N GLY A 78 16.44 14.30 7.00
CA GLY A 78 17.31 13.51 7.88
C GLY A 78 18.75 14.02 7.97
N GLY A 79 19.14 15.04 7.18
CA GLY A 79 20.48 15.65 7.24
C GLY A 79 21.61 14.77 6.72
N LEU A 80 21.33 13.60 6.11
CA LEU A 80 22.34 12.72 5.58
C LEU A 80 23.01 13.35 4.34
N ALA A 81 24.34 13.30 4.25
CA ALA A 81 25.07 13.82 3.10
C ALA A 81 24.56 13.22 1.79
N ALA A 82 24.39 14.05 0.74
CA ALA A 82 23.79 13.67 -0.53
C ALA A 82 24.36 12.38 -1.16
N PRO A 83 25.69 12.14 -1.22
CA PRO A 83 26.22 10.89 -1.75
C PRO A 83 25.82 9.65 -0.92
N LEU A 84 25.76 9.79 0.41
CA LEU A 84 25.35 8.70 1.31
C LEU A 84 23.86 8.39 1.20
N ALA A 85 23.01 9.41 1.10
CA ALA A 85 21.58 9.25 0.86
C ALA A 85 21.32 8.55 -0.49
N ALA A 86 22.01 8.97 -1.56
CA ALA A 86 21.90 8.34 -2.88
C ALA A 86 22.38 6.88 -2.85
N LEU A 87 23.49 6.59 -2.18
CA LEU A 87 24.02 5.24 -2.01
C LEU A 87 23.06 4.36 -1.21
N ALA A 88 22.45 4.87 -0.13
CA ALA A 88 21.50 4.14 0.68
C ALA A 88 20.25 3.73 -0.14
N VAL A 89 19.67 4.66 -0.92
CA VAL A 89 18.55 4.36 -1.84
C VAL A 89 18.95 3.33 -2.88
N PHE A 90 20.13 3.49 -3.47
CA PHE A 90 20.64 2.55 -4.48
C PHE A 90 20.81 1.14 -3.90
N LEU A 91 21.47 1.00 -2.75
CA LEU A 91 21.64 -0.30 -2.09
C LEU A 91 20.31 -0.92 -1.68
N PHE A 92 19.36 -0.10 -1.23
CA PHE A 92 18.01 -0.57 -0.92
C PHE A 92 17.26 -1.05 -2.17
N ALA A 93 17.37 -0.34 -3.30
CA ALA A 93 16.82 -0.77 -4.58
C ALA A 93 17.43 -2.11 -5.05
N LEU A 94 18.75 -2.30 -4.87
CA LEU A 94 19.40 -3.59 -5.17
C LEU A 94 18.89 -4.71 -4.26
N TYR A 95 18.75 -4.46 -2.96
CA TYR A 95 18.18 -5.42 -2.01
C TYR A 95 16.75 -5.85 -2.43
N LEU A 96 15.87 -4.91 -2.72
CA LEU A 96 14.50 -5.19 -3.16
C LEU A 96 14.47 -5.99 -4.46
N SER A 97 15.47 -5.83 -5.31
CA SER A 97 15.56 -6.52 -6.61
C SER A 97 16.01 -7.98 -6.52
N LEU A 98 16.52 -8.42 -5.36
CA LEU A 98 16.86 -9.82 -5.13
C LEU A 98 15.63 -10.73 -5.22
N TYR A 99 14.45 -10.26 -4.82
CA TYR A 99 13.22 -11.04 -4.92
C TYR A 99 12.82 -11.29 -6.39
N ALA A 100 12.99 -10.30 -7.26
CA ALA A 100 12.80 -10.47 -8.70
C ALA A 100 13.86 -11.41 -9.32
N ALA A 101 15.12 -11.32 -8.86
CA ALA A 101 16.17 -12.24 -9.28
C ALA A 101 15.82 -13.69 -8.93
N LEU A 102 15.31 -13.94 -7.73
CA LEU A 102 14.84 -15.26 -7.29
C LEU A 102 13.67 -15.75 -8.16
N ALA A 103 12.72 -14.88 -8.50
CA ALA A 103 11.60 -15.21 -9.38
C ALA A 103 12.09 -15.60 -10.78
N GLY A 104 13.01 -14.83 -11.37
CA GLY A 104 13.64 -15.13 -12.65
C GLY A 104 14.43 -16.45 -12.65
N ALA A 105 15.23 -16.68 -11.59
CA ALA A 105 15.98 -17.91 -11.40
C ALA A 105 15.07 -19.14 -11.27
N CYS A 106 14.03 -19.06 -10.43
CA CYS A 106 13.05 -20.11 -10.19
C CYS A 106 12.32 -20.48 -11.49
N THR A 107 11.83 -19.47 -12.22
CA THR A 107 11.14 -19.64 -13.50
C THR A 107 12.04 -20.36 -14.53
N ALA A 108 13.27 -19.90 -14.70
CA ALA A 108 14.22 -20.51 -15.63
C ALA A 108 14.62 -21.93 -15.18
N TRP A 109 14.83 -22.15 -13.89
CA TRP A 109 15.19 -23.44 -13.33
C TRP A 109 14.09 -24.49 -13.53
N LEU A 110 12.83 -24.15 -13.25
CA LEU A 110 11.69 -25.06 -13.43
C LEU A 110 11.33 -25.24 -14.92
N GLY A 111 11.37 -24.15 -15.70
CA GLY A 111 11.02 -24.16 -17.13
C GLY A 111 12.07 -24.72 -18.07
N ARG A 112 13.29 -25.06 -17.59
CA ARG A 112 14.45 -25.47 -18.42
C ARG A 112 14.20 -26.70 -19.29
N ASP A 113 13.52 -27.70 -18.73
CA ASP A 113 13.26 -28.97 -19.37
C ASP A 113 11.86 -29.05 -20.03
N MET A 114 11.08 -27.98 -19.94
CA MET A 114 9.77 -27.89 -20.58
C MET A 114 9.92 -27.74 -22.08
N ASN A 115 9.31 -28.66 -22.83
CA ASN A 115 9.37 -28.64 -24.29
C ASN A 115 8.44 -27.50 -24.81
N VAL A 116 9.04 -26.43 -25.33
CA VAL A 116 8.36 -25.20 -25.78
C VAL A 116 7.36 -25.43 -26.93
N MET A 117 7.43 -26.62 -27.55
CA MET A 117 6.67 -26.97 -28.75
C MET A 117 5.24 -27.49 -28.47
N ARG A 118 4.87 -27.83 -27.23
CA ARG A 118 3.52 -28.36 -26.90
C ARG A 118 2.69 -27.27 -26.25
N VAL A 119 1.48 -27.02 -26.77
CA VAL A 119 0.55 -25.97 -26.30
C VAL A 119 0.31 -25.97 -24.79
N PRO A 120 0.10 -27.12 -24.08
CA PRO A 120 -0.04 -27.12 -22.63
C PRO A 120 1.20 -26.64 -21.89
N LEU A 121 2.38 -26.77 -22.49
CA LEU A 121 3.67 -26.39 -21.91
C LEU A 121 4.03 -24.92 -22.22
N ALA A 122 3.48 -24.35 -23.28
CA ALA A 122 3.65 -22.92 -23.59
C ALA A 122 3.00 -22.01 -22.54
N VAL A 123 1.86 -22.42 -21.95
CA VAL A 123 1.23 -21.73 -20.80
C VAL A 123 2.01 -21.94 -19.51
N GLY A 124 2.78 -23.02 -19.40
CA GLY A 124 3.51 -23.37 -18.17
C GLY A 124 4.58 -22.36 -17.76
N ARG A 125 5.32 -21.73 -18.71
CA ARG A 125 6.34 -20.71 -18.38
C ARG A 125 5.73 -19.40 -17.87
N PRO A 126 4.71 -18.81 -18.52
CA PRO A 126 3.99 -17.67 -17.98
C PRO A 126 3.39 -17.93 -16.59
N LEU A 127 2.85 -19.13 -16.37
CA LEU A 127 2.31 -19.51 -15.06
C LEU A 127 3.42 -19.60 -13.99
N LEU A 128 4.57 -20.25 -14.30
CA LEU A 128 5.71 -20.31 -13.39
C LEU A 128 6.25 -18.90 -13.07
N TRP A 129 6.30 -18.03 -14.07
CA TRP A 129 6.67 -16.62 -13.89
C TRP A 129 5.73 -15.91 -12.94
N ALA A 130 4.41 -16.03 -13.15
CA ALA A 130 3.40 -15.43 -12.27
C ALA A 130 3.51 -15.96 -10.83
N CYS A 131 3.60 -17.28 -10.64
CA CYS A 131 3.77 -17.89 -9.32
C CYS A 131 5.04 -17.40 -8.61
N ALA A 132 6.18 -17.44 -9.31
CA ALA A 132 7.46 -17.07 -8.72
C ALA A 132 7.56 -15.58 -8.40
N TRP A 133 7.02 -14.73 -9.29
CA TRP A 133 6.97 -13.28 -9.07
C TRP A 133 6.10 -12.93 -7.87
N THR A 134 4.89 -13.47 -7.81
CA THR A 134 3.93 -13.23 -6.71
C THR A 134 4.51 -13.63 -5.36
N LEU A 135 5.17 -14.82 -5.28
CA LEU A 135 5.84 -15.22 -4.06
C LEU A 135 7.04 -14.32 -3.72
N GLY A 136 7.78 -13.85 -4.72
CA GLY A 136 8.84 -12.87 -4.51
C GLY A 136 8.31 -11.56 -3.92
N GLU A 137 7.21 -11.02 -4.45
CA GLU A 137 6.58 -9.81 -3.91
C GLU A 137 5.97 -10.03 -2.52
N TRP A 138 5.34 -11.18 -2.28
CA TRP A 138 4.82 -11.54 -0.97
C TRP A 138 5.95 -11.63 0.07
N LEU A 139 7.06 -12.31 -0.23
CA LEU A 139 8.24 -12.36 0.64
C LEU A 139 8.79 -10.95 0.93
N ARG A 140 8.87 -10.09 -0.09
CA ARG A 140 9.28 -8.69 0.06
C ARG A 140 8.33 -7.89 0.96
N GLY A 141 7.07 -8.33 1.06
CA GLY A 141 6.04 -7.70 1.88
C GLY A 141 6.18 -7.94 3.38
N PHE A 142 7.04 -8.87 3.84
CA PHE A 142 7.19 -9.10 5.29
C PHE A 142 8.64 -9.37 5.75
N VAL A 143 9.57 -9.78 4.89
CA VAL A 143 10.96 -10.00 5.28
C VAL A 143 11.60 -8.68 5.70
N PHE A 144 12.29 -8.64 6.85
CA PHE A 144 12.84 -7.44 7.48
C PHE A 144 11.80 -6.31 7.68
N THR A 145 10.64 -6.66 8.23
CA THR A 145 9.45 -5.82 8.42
C THR A 145 8.63 -5.54 7.15
N GLY A 146 9.16 -5.88 5.99
CA GLY A 146 8.47 -5.74 4.71
C GLY A 146 8.56 -4.35 4.06
N PHE A 147 8.58 -4.35 2.73
CA PHE A 147 8.42 -3.16 1.91
C PHE A 147 7.61 -3.51 0.65
N PRO A 148 6.28 -3.69 0.77
CA PRO A 148 5.42 -4.04 -0.36
C PRO A 148 5.09 -2.86 -1.29
N TRP A 149 5.75 -1.70 -1.12
CA TRP A 149 5.64 -0.54 -2.00
C TRP A 149 5.99 -0.92 -3.44
N ASN A 150 5.32 -0.33 -4.42
CA ASN A 150 5.46 -0.69 -5.84
C ASN A 150 5.21 -2.19 -6.15
N ASN A 151 4.27 -2.84 -5.41
CA ASN A 151 3.72 -4.11 -5.85
C ASN A 151 2.99 -3.91 -7.18
N ILE A 152 3.25 -4.80 -8.18
CA ILE A 152 2.72 -4.61 -9.54
C ILE A 152 1.19 -4.59 -9.59
N GLY A 153 0.51 -5.16 -8.60
CA GLY A 153 -0.94 -5.10 -8.48
C GLY A 153 -1.48 -3.67 -8.34
N TYR A 154 -0.72 -2.75 -7.73
CA TYR A 154 -1.17 -1.35 -7.57
C TYR A 154 -1.29 -0.60 -8.90
N ALA A 155 -0.49 -0.94 -9.91
CA ALA A 155 -0.60 -0.38 -11.25
C ALA A 155 -1.96 -0.69 -11.91
N HIS A 156 -2.69 -1.65 -11.38
CA HIS A 156 -3.98 -2.10 -11.88
C HIS A 156 -5.20 -1.55 -11.13
N ALA A 157 -5.02 -0.59 -10.22
CA ALA A 157 -6.12 0.01 -9.46
C ALA A 157 -7.21 0.66 -10.33
N SER A 158 -6.89 1.02 -11.59
CA SER A 158 -7.83 1.56 -12.59
C SER A 158 -8.07 0.62 -13.77
N SER A 159 -7.73 -0.67 -13.67
CA SER A 159 -7.92 -1.67 -14.72
C SER A 159 -8.90 -2.75 -14.31
N LEU A 160 -9.37 -3.55 -15.29
CA LEU A 160 -10.28 -4.67 -15.01
C LEU A 160 -9.67 -5.74 -14.10
N LEU A 161 -8.34 -5.84 -13.98
CA LEU A 161 -7.71 -6.80 -13.07
C LEU A 161 -7.97 -6.47 -11.60
N SER A 162 -8.30 -5.22 -11.27
CA SER A 162 -8.68 -4.85 -9.90
C SER A 162 -9.92 -5.61 -9.40
N ALA A 163 -10.80 -6.09 -10.29
CA ALA A 163 -11.97 -6.90 -9.94
C ALA A 163 -11.61 -8.21 -9.20
N TRP A 164 -10.35 -8.63 -9.22
CA TRP A 164 -9.86 -9.78 -8.47
C TRP A 164 -9.38 -9.44 -7.06
N ALA A 165 -9.26 -8.16 -6.72
CA ALA A 165 -8.81 -7.73 -5.39
C ALA A 165 -9.72 -8.23 -4.25
N PRO A 166 -11.06 -8.23 -4.36
CA PRO A 166 -11.94 -8.80 -3.32
C PRO A 166 -11.77 -10.32 -3.12
N ILE A 167 -11.16 -11.02 -4.07
CA ILE A 167 -10.98 -12.47 -4.04
C ILE A 167 -9.59 -12.85 -3.51
N PHE A 168 -8.53 -12.23 -4.03
CA PHE A 168 -7.15 -12.65 -3.79
C PHE A 168 -6.22 -11.54 -3.28
N GLY A 169 -6.75 -10.34 -3.02
CA GLY A 169 -5.96 -9.17 -2.63
C GLY A 169 -5.03 -8.68 -3.74
N VAL A 170 -4.18 -7.72 -3.41
CA VAL A 170 -3.22 -7.11 -4.32
C VAL A 170 -2.25 -8.15 -4.94
N TYR A 171 -1.89 -9.19 -4.19
CA TYR A 171 -1.00 -10.24 -4.69
C TYR A 171 -1.69 -11.12 -5.75
N GLY A 172 -3.02 -11.27 -5.68
CA GLY A 172 -3.78 -11.92 -6.76
C GLY A 172 -3.84 -11.08 -8.02
N VAL A 173 -4.02 -9.77 -7.88
CA VAL A 173 -3.93 -8.83 -9.00
C VAL A 173 -2.51 -8.85 -9.59
N ALA A 174 -1.47 -8.86 -8.75
CA ALA A 174 -0.07 -9.00 -9.16
C ALA A 174 0.19 -10.31 -9.92
N PHE A 175 -0.38 -11.43 -9.46
CA PHE A 175 -0.29 -12.71 -10.15
C PHE A 175 -0.83 -12.64 -11.59
N LEU A 176 -2.01 -12.06 -11.76
CA LEU A 176 -2.63 -11.89 -13.08
C LEU A 176 -1.86 -10.93 -13.96
N ALA A 177 -1.34 -9.84 -13.40
CA ALA A 177 -0.48 -8.88 -14.10
C ALA A 177 0.82 -9.53 -14.58
N ALA A 178 1.47 -10.33 -13.73
CA ALA A 178 2.65 -11.12 -14.10
C ALA A 178 2.32 -12.19 -15.14
N LEU A 179 1.17 -12.86 -15.03
CA LEU A 179 0.69 -13.82 -16.03
C LEU A 179 0.47 -13.14 -17.38
N ALA A 180 -0.20 -11.98 -17.40
CA ALA A 180 -0.42 -11.20 -18.61
C ALA A 180 0.90 -10.80 -19.30
N SER A 181 1.87 -10.31 -18.51
CA SER A 181 3.20 -9.97 -19.04
C SER A 181 3.94 -11.18 -19.61
N GLY A 182 3.84 -12.33 -18.94
CA GLY A 182 4.41 -13.60 -19.40
C GLY A 182 3.75 -14.11 -20.69
N LEU A 183 2.42 -14.05 -20.79
CA LEU A 183 1.69 -14.41 -22.01
C LEU A 183 2.06 -13.48 -23.17
N THR A 184 2.16 -12.18 -22.93
CA THR A 184 2.60 -11.17 -23.90
C THR A 184 4.02 -11.48 -24.40
N ALA A 185 4.95 -11.79 -23.50
CA ALA A 185 6.31 -12.22 -23.86
C ALA A 185 6.32 -13.47 -24.74
N CYS A 186 5.46 -14.46 -24.44
CA CYS A 186 5.31 -15.66 -25.26
C CYS A 186 4.74 -15.34 -26.65
N ILE A 187 3.73 -14.47 -26.76
CA ILE A 187 3.19 -14.05 -28.05
C ILE A 187 4.32 -13.47 -28.92
N VAL A 188 5.10 -12.52 -28.38
CA VAL A 188 6.24 -11.91 -29.11
C VAL A 188 7.27 -12.98 -29.54
N TYR A 189 7.55 -13.96 -28.65
CA TYR A 189 8.47 -15.05 -28.97
C TYR A 189 7.94 -15.89 -30.14
N TYR A 190 6.67 -16.30 -30.13
CA TYR A 190 6.09 -17.18 -31.15
C TYR A 190 5.76 -16.49 -32.46
N VAL A 191 5.56 -15.16 -32.48
CA VAL A 191 5.52 -14.37 -33.72
C VAL A 191 6.79 -14.59 -34.55
N LYS A 192 7.97 -14.50 -33.90
CA LYS A 192 9.27 -14.70 -34.56
C LYS A 192 9.49 -16.13 -35.09
N HIS A 193 8.72 -17.09 -34.57
CA HIS A 193 8.87 -18.51 -34.94
C HIS A 193 7.70 -19.04 -35.77
N ASN A 194 6.83 -18.17 -36.26
CA ASN A 194 5.65 -18.50 -37.11
C ASN A 194 4.75 -19.61 -36.52
N ARG A 195 4.53 -19.60 -35.20
CA ARG A 195 3.70 -20.60 -34.49
C ARG A 195 2.32 -20.02 -34.16
N THR A 196 1.48 -19.82 -35.21
CA THR A 196 0.17 -19.14 -35.13
C THR A 196 -0.80 -19.80 -34.14
N GLY A 197 -0.86 -21.15 -34.08
CA GLY A 197 -1.75 -21.85 -33.14
C GLY A 197 -1.39 -21.62 -31.66
N ILE A 198 -0.10 -21.50 -31.33
CA ILE A 198 0.32 -21.19 -29.95
C ILE A 198 0.02 -19.74 -29.62
N MET A 199 0.26 -18.82 -30.57
CA MET A 199 -0.10 -17.40 -30.39
C MET A 199 -1.59 -17.24 -30.14
N ALA A 200 -2.44 -17.92 -30.92
CA ALA A 200 -3.89 -17.89 -30.74
C ALA A 200 -4.29 -18.39 -29.34
N ALA A 201 -3.68 -19.47 -28.86
CA ALA A 201 -3.93 -19.98 -27.52
C ALA A 201 -3.54 -18.98 -26.41
N MET A 202 -2.39 -18.26 -26.54
CA MET A 202 -1.98 -17.23 -25.59
C MET A 202 -2.92 -16.02 -25.63
N ALA A 203 -3.30 -15.57 -26.82
CA ALA A 203 -4.27 -14.48 -27.00
C ALA A 203 -5.63 -14.86 -26.42
N SER A 204 -6.09 -16.11 -26.64
CA SER A 204 -7.34 -16.62 -26.05
C SER A 204 -7.27 -16.66 -24.51
N ALA A 205 -6.12 -17.01 -23.93
CA ALA A 205 -5.94 -16.98 -22.48
C ALA A 205 -6.02 -15.53 -21.93
N LEU A 206 -5.39 -14.56 -22.59
CA LEU A 206 -5.53 -13.14 -22.24
C LEU A 206 -6.97 -12.65 -22.37
N MET A 207 -7.64 -13.01 -23.45
CA MET A 207 -9.05 -12.67 -23.68
C MET A 207 -9.96 -13.31 -22.62
N GLY A 208 -9.74 -14.59 -22.29
CA GLY A 208 -10.47 -15.28 -21.21
C GLY A 208 -10.28 -14.58 -19.86
N MET A 209 -9.06 -14.20 -19.53
CA MET A 209 -8.77 -13.43 -18.32
C MET A 209 -9.52 -12.07 -18.31
N PHE A 210 -9.54 -11.37 -19.43
CA PHE A 210 -10.29 -10.12 -19.60
C PHE A 210 -11.80 -10.33 -19.42
N ILE A 211 -12.38 -11.35 -20.06
CA ILE A 211 -13.81 -11.67 -19.96
C ILE A 211 -14.19 -12.01 -18.51
N VAL A 212 -13.40 -12.84 -17.83
CA VAL A 212 -13.66 -13.18 -16.43
C VAL A 212 -13.53 -11.94 -15.52
N SER A 213 -12.52 -11.10 -15.73
CA SER A 213 -12.37 -9.84 -14.99
C SER A 213 -13.57 -8.91 -15.20
N LEU A 214 -14.07 -8.82 -16.44
CA LEU A 214 -15.27 -8.05 -16.75
C LEU A 214 -16.53 -8.62 -16.06
N ALA A 215 -16.66 -9.93 -15.99
CA ALA A 215 -17.78 -10.56 -15.24
C ALA A 215 -17.66 -10.28 -13.74
N LEU A 216 -16.47 -10.43 -13.16
CA LEU A 216 -16.21 -10.15 -11.75
C LEU A 216 -16.43 -8.68 -11.36
N SER A 217 -16.14 -7.75 -12.27
CA SER A 217 -16.37 -6.31 -12.03
C SER A 217 -17.85 -5.93 -11.88
N ARG A 218 -18.78 -6.86 -12.16
CA ARG A 218 -20.22 -6.68 -11.97
C ARG A 218 -20.72 -7.20 -10.62
N ILE A 219 -19.85 -7.87 -9.85
CA ILE A 219 -20.21 -8.42 -8.54
C ILE A 219 -20.07 -7.33 -7.49
N VAL A 220 -21.14 -7.06 -6.76
CA VAL A 220 -21.11 -6.21 -5.57
C VAL A 220 -20.80 -7.09 -4.36
N TRP A 221 -19.77 -6.71 -3.62
CA TRP A 221 -19.20 -7.49 -2.51
C TRP A 221 -19.65 -7.00 -1.14
N TYR A 222 -20.55 -6.03 -1.07
CA TYR A 222 -20.97 -5.38 0.16
C TYR A 222 -22.44 -4.96 0.12
N ASP A 223 -23.00 -4.74 1.30
CA ASP A 223 -24.24 -4.02 1.51
C ASP A 223 -23.95 -2.68 2.20
N ASN A 224 -24.82 -1.70 2.03
CA ASN A 224 -24.71 -0.44 2.75
C ASN A 224 -25.00 -0.66 4.24
N GLN A 225 -24.23 0.03 5.10
CA GLN A 225 -24.43 0.03 6.55
C GLN A 225 -24.77 1.44 7.03
N GLY A 226 -25.86 1.56 7.77
CA GLY A 226 -26.28 2.83 8.37
C GLY A 226 -26.52 3.96 7.37
N PRO A 227 -26.79 5.17 7.83
CA PRO A 227 -26.92 6.35 6.99
C PRO A 227 -25.54 6.85 6.52
N PRO A 228 -25.46 7.54 5.35
CA PRO A 228 -24.25 8.22 4.95
C PRO A 228 -23.92 9.35 5.94
N LEU A 229 -22.65 9.54 6.24
CA LEU A 229 -22.16 10.61 7.10
C LEU A 229 -21.40 11.65 6.28
N THR A 230 -21.57 12.93 6.64
CA THR A 230 -20.68 13.97 6.13
C THR A 230 -19.40 13.98 6.95
N VAL A 231 -18.27 13.77 6.26
CA VAL A 231 -16.94 13.75 6.84
C VAL A 231 -16.14 14.94 6.30
N ARG A 232 -15.47 15.67 7.18
CA ARG A 232 -14.49 16.70 6.85
C ARG A 232 -13.08 16.15 7.01
N LEU A 233 -12.30 16.21 5.95
CA LEU A 233 -10.89 15.86 5.95
C LEU A 233 -10.05 17.13 5.91
N VAL A 234 -9.13 17.29 6.86
CA VAL A 234 -8.29 18.49 6.98
C VAL A 234 -6.94 18.23 6.33
N GLN A 235 -6.50 19.14 5.46
CA GLN A 235 -5.16 19.17 4.88
C GLN A 235 -4.49 20.47 5.29
N GLY A 236 -3.63 20.41 6.33
CA GLY A 236 -3.01 21.60 6.92
C GLY A 236 -1.89 22.18 6.07
N ASN A 237 -1.23 21.37 5.25
CA ASN A 237 -0.02 21.72 4.47
C ASN A 237 1.07 22.39 5.32
N ILE A 238 1.22 21.93 6.56
CA ILE A 238 2.25 22.40 7.48
C ILE A 238 3.61 21.88 7.02
N ALA A 239 4.56 22.78 6.82
CA ALA A 239 5.92 22.40 6.44
C ALA A 239 6.56 21.52 7.51
N GLN A 240 7.28 20.47 7.08
CA GLN A 240 7.84 19.47 8.00
C GLN A 240 8.78 20.08 9.04
N GLN A 241 9.58 21.09 8.66
CA GLN A 241 10.48 21.81 9.58
C GLN A 241 9.71 22.60 10.65
N MET A 242 8.56 23.20 10.28
CA MET A 242 7.72 23.94 11.22
C MET A 242 6.98 23.02 12.20
N LYS A 243 6.65 21.81 11.77
CA LYS A 243 5.83 20.86 12.55
C LYS A 243 6.49 20.47 13.86
N PHE A 244 7.80 20.32 13.88
CA PHE A 244 8.59 19.93 15.06
C PHE A 244 9.29 21.10 15.77
N ASP A 245 9.05 22.33 15.33
CA ASP A 245 9.53 23.53 15.99
C ASP A 245 8.54 23.95 17.10
N PRO A 246 8.91 23.92 18.40
CA PRO A 246 8.01 24.30 19.49
C PRO A 246 7.48 25.73 19.37
N SER A 247 8.25 26.63 18.76
CA SER A 247 7.82 28.02 18.53
C SER A 247 6.69 28.16 17.51
N GLN A 248 6.53 27.17 16.61
CA GLN A 248 5.53 27.14 15.54
C GLN A 248 4.32 26.25 15.86
N LEU A 249 4.34 25.58 17.02
CA LEU A 249 3.29 24.63 17.40
C LEU A 249 1.90 25.30 17.39
N MET A 250 1.76 26.41 18.11
CA MET A 250 0.47 27.09 18.23
C MET A 250 -0.04 27.65 16.90
N SER A 251 0.83 28.18 16.04
CA SER A 251 0.45 28.68 14.71
C SER A 251 0.01 27.52 13.78
N SER A 252 0.68 26.38 13.87
CA SER A 252 0.32 25.17 13.14
C SER A 252 -1.04 24.62 13.57
N LEU A 253 -1.30 24.59 14.86
CA LEU A 253 -2.61 24.18 15.43
C LEU A 253 -3.71 25.16 15.03
N GLN A 254 -3.49 26.48 15.15
CA GLN A 254 -4.45 27.50 14.72
C GLN A 254 -4.81 27.34 13.25
N THR A 255 -3.84 27.07 12.38
CA THR A 255 -4.09 26.81 10.95
C THR A 255 -5.00 25.59 10.77
N GLN A 256 -4.71 24.48 11.42
CA GLN A 256 -5.47 23.23 11.24
C GLN A 256 -6.86 23.31 11.85
N PHE A 257 -7.00 23.84 13.07
CA PHE A 257 -8.31 24.04 13.71
C PHE A 257 -9.11 25.12 13.00
N GLY A 258 -8.48 26.20 12.52
CA GLY A 258 -9.12 27.23 11.70
C GLY A 258 -9.66 26.68 10.37
N LEU A 259 -8.97 25.69 9.76
CA LEU A 259 -9.50 24.96 8.61
C LEU A 259 -10.72 24.10 9.02
N ALA A 260 -10.61 23.38 10.13
CA ALA A 260 -11.66 22.50 10.62
C ALA A 260 -12.98 23.24 10.93
N THR A 261 -12.90 24.50 11.37
CA THR A 261 -14.06 25.35 11.71
C THR A 261 -14.66 26.13 10.54
N ARG A 262 -14.08 26.04 9.34
CA ARG A 262 -14.66 26.72 8.17
C ARG A 262 -16.12 26.30 7.97
N PRO A 263 -17.03 27.23 7.62
CA PRO A 263 -18.40 26.88 7.29
C PRO A 263 -18.45 25.80 6.21
N ALA A 264 -19.36 24.83 6.35
CA ALA A 264 -19.64 23.90 5.28
C ALA A 264 -20.25 24.64 4.09
N ALA A 265 -19.93 24.21 2.87
CA ALA A 265 -20.49 24.80 1.65
C ALA A 265 -22.03 24.66 1.62
N ASP A 266 -22.55 23.61 2.25
CA ASP A 266 -23.98 23.35 2.46
C ASP A 266 -24.22 23.20 3.96
N ALA A 267 -24.95 24.14 4.57
CA ALA A 267 -25.25 24.12 6.00
C ALA A 267 -26.05 22.86 6.44
N GLN A 268 -26.83 22.28 5.52
CA GLN A 268 -27.58 21.03 5.79
C GLN A 268 -26.68 19.80 5.82
N ARG A 269 -25.43 19.94 5.37
CA ARG A 269 -24.42 18.89 5.33
C ARG A 269 -23.23 19.21 6.25
N ALA A 270 -23.52 19.76 7.43
CA ALA A 270 -22.48 19.98 8.43
C ALA A 270 -21.76 18.66 8.74
N PRO A 271 -20.43 18.65 8.86
CA PRO A 271 -19.67 17.43 9.12
C PRO A 271 -19.97 16.89 10.52
N SER A 272 -20.30 15.61 10.61
CA SER A 272 -20.45 14.88 11.88
C SER A 272 -19.15 14.19 12.31
N VAL A 273 -18.19 14.12 11.42
CA VAL A 273 -16.83 13.57 11.64
C VAL A 273 -15.82 14.54 11.03
N ILE A 274 -14.78 14.88 11.78
CA ILE A 274 -13.66 15.70 11.30
C ILE A 274 -12.38 14.90 11.53
N VAL A 275 -11.62 14.65 10.47
CA VAL A 275 -10.38 13.87 10.53
C VAL A 275 -9.19 14.77 10.24
N PHE A 276 -8.27 14.80 11.20
CA PHE A 276 -7.01 15.51 11.08
C PHE A 276 -5.89 14.56 10.62
N PRO A 277 -4.80 15.08 10.03
CA PRO A 277 -3.65 14.28 9.65
C PRO A 277 -2.93 13.63 10.83
N GLU A 278 -2.03 12.70 10.51
CA GLU A 278 -1.09 12.09 11.46
C GLU A 278 -0.24 13.15 12.18
N THR A 279 -0.06 12.96 13.50
CA THR A 279 0.80 13.81 14.35
C THR A 279 0.46 15.31 14.22
N ILE A 280 -0.82 15.66 14.31
CA ILE A 280 -1.24 17.09 14.36
C ILE A 280 -0.60 17.78 15.57
N LEU A 281 -0.49 17.05 16.69
CA LEU A 281 0.24 17.42 17.89
C LEU A 281 1.59 16.67 17.89
N PRO A 282 2.72 17.32 17.72
CA PRO A 282 4.05 16.69 17.81
C PRO A 282 4.57 16.62 19.26
N THR A 283 3.68 16.45 20.20
CA THR A 283 3.97 16.29 21.64
C THR A 283 3.00 15.31 22.27
N PHE A 284 3.37 14.72 23.41
CA PHE A 284 2.52 13.75 24.10
C PHE A 284 1.31 14.44 24.73
N GLN A 285 0.20 13.69 24.84
CA GLN A 285 -1.07 14.20 25.35
C GLN A 285 -0.96 14.78 26.78
N ASP A 286 -0.13 14.20 27.62
CA ASP A 286 0.08 14.59 29.03
C ASP A 286 0.94 15.86 29.19
N ARG A 287 1.61 16.31 28.12
CA ARG A 287 2.40 17.55 28.10
C ARG A 287 1.62 18.77 27.64
N MET A 288 0.41 18.56 27.14
CA MET A 288 -0.49 19.66 26.79
C MET A 288 -1.26 20.12 28.01
N ALA A 289 -1.50 21.43 28.12
CA ALA A 289 -2.29 21.99 29.22
C ALA A 289 -3.74 21.50 29.18
N PRO A 290 -4.39 21.27 30.34
CA PRO A 290 -5.81 20.88 30.38
C PRO A 290 -6.74 21.81 29.62
N GLU A 291 -6.45 23.12 29.64
CA GLU A 291 -7.22 24.16 28.97
C GLU A 291 -7.19 24.00 27.44
N PHE A 292 -6.07 23.53 26.89
CA PHE A 292 -5.97 23.17 25.49
C PHE A 292 -6.95 22.04 25.14
N TRP A 293 -6.94 20.97 25.92
CA TRP A 293 -7.83 19.83 25.71
C TRP A 293 -9.30 20.21 25.89
N GLN A 294 -9.59 21.07 26.88
CA GLN A 294 -10.93 21.61 27.06
C GLN A 294 -11.38 22.36 25.80
N SER A 295 -10.52 23.20 25.22
CA SER A 295 -10.85 23.93 23.98
C SER A 295 -11.11 23.01 22.78
N VAL A 296 -10.45 21.84 22.73
CA VAL A 296 -10.70 20.83 21.69
C VAL A 296 -12.04 20.11 21.91
N VAL A 297 -12.39 19.81 23.16
CA VAL A 297 -13.69 19.23 23.52
C VAL A 297 -14.82 20.23 23.22
N ASP A 298 -14.64 21.51 23.59
CA ASP A 298 -15.60 22.58 23.30
C ASP A 298 -15.79 22.76 21.79
N LEU A 299 -14.72 22.63 21.01
CA LEU A 299 -14.79 22.65 19.56
C LEU A 299 -15.62 21.47 19.01
N ALA A 300 -15.41 20.27 19.53
CA ALA A 300 -16.18 19.10 19.15
C ALA A 300 -17.68 19.28 19.44
N ASP A 301 -18.01 19.87 20.58
CA ASP A 301 -19.39 20.22 20.97
C ASP A 301 -19.99 21.29 20.06
N GLN A 302 -19.27 22.39 19.83
CA GLN A 302 -19.69 23.46 18.92
C GLN A 302 -19.98 22.96 17.51
N MET A 303 -19.11 22.10 17.00
CA MET A 303 -19.25 21.51 15.66
C MET A 303 -20.26 20.34 15.63
N LYS A 304 -20.69 19.83 16.78
CA LYS A 304 -21.51 18.61 16.94
C LYS A 304 -20.89 17.43 16.18
N ALA A 305 -19.58 17.30 16.24
CA ALA A 305 -18.80 16.35 15.47
C ALA A 305 -17.85 15.55 16.36
N THR A 306 -17.52 14.33 15.92
CA THR A 306 -16.39 13.59 16.47
C THR A 306 -15.12 14.00 15.72
N LEU A 307 -14.09 14.39 16.46
CA LEU A 307 -12.78 14.77 15.94
C LEU A 307 -11.85 13.57 16.06
N PHE A 308 -11.26 13.11 14.93
CA PHE A 308 -10.17 12.15 14.93
C PHE A 308 -8.83 12.90 14.80
N LEU A 309 -7.98 12.78 15.82
CA LEU A 309 -6.68 13.45 15.88
C LEU A 309 -5.55 12.43 15.94
N GLY A 310 -4.55 12.62 15.06
CA GLY A 310 -3.27 11.92 15.19
C GLY A 310 -2.37 12.63 16.20
N THR A 311 -1.94 11.93 17.26
CA THR A 311 -1.06 12.46 18.29
C THR A 311 -0.22 11.34 18.90
N PRO A 312 1.05 11.57 19.29
CA PRO A 312 1.77 10.62 20.10
C PRO A 312 1.14 10.53 21.50
N MET A 313 1.08 9.32 22.01
CA MET A 313 0.54 9.01 23.35
C MET A 313 1.63 8.49 24.27
N HIS A 314 1.60 8.92 25.52
CA HIS A 314 2.40 8.39 26.61
C HIS A 314 1.47 7.69 27.61
N THR A 315 1.79 6.44 27.92
CA THR A 315 1.08 5.64 28.92
C THR A 315 2.09 4.94 29.82
N VAL A 316 1.66 4.55 30.99
CA VAL A 316 2.46 3.71 31.90
C VAL A 316 1.78 2.35 32.01
N ASP A 317 2.46 1.30 31.57
CA ASP A 317 1.99 -0.09 31.62
C ASP A 317 2.94 -0.93 32.49
N ASP A 318 2.43 -1.55 33.56
CA ASP A 318 3.22 -2.28 34.53
C ASP A 318 4.46 -1.51 35.07
N GLY A 319 4.31 -0.20 35.27
CA GLY A 319 5.39 0.68 35.76
C GLY A 319 6.46 1.02 34.70
N LYS A 320 6.22 0.72 33.44
CA LYS A 320 7.08 1.09 32.30
C LYS A 320 6.40 2.12 31.43
N ASP A 321 7.17 3.15 31.05
CA ASP A 321 6.71 4.12 30.09
C ASP A 321 6.56 3.46 28.71
N ARG A 322 5.45 3.76 28.04
CA ARG A 322 5.13 3.32 26.70
C ARG A 322 4.78 4.53 25.85
N TYR A 323 5.37 4.62 24.67
CA TYR A 323 5.22 5.74 23.73
C TYR A 323 4.68 5.23 22.41
N THR A 324 3.52 5.72 21.96
CA THR A 324 2.88 5.25 20.72
C THR A 324 2.56 6.41 19.79
N ASN A 325 2.57 6.15 18.47
CA ASN A 325 1.98 7.03 17.46
C ASN A 325 0.52 6.61 17.29
N SER A 326 -0.42 7.51 17.59
CA SER A 326 -1.80 7.10 17.84
C SER A 326 -2.83 8.02 17.18
N VAL A 327 -4.04 7.49 17.05
CA VAL A 327 -5.27 8.25 16.73
C VAL A 327 -6.22 8.16 17.91
N ILE A 328 -6.75 9.31 18.31
CA ILE A 328 -7.77 9.43 19.36
C ILE A 328 -9.06 10.02 18.80
N ALA A 329 -10.18 9.66 19.40
CA ALA A 329 -11.51 10.20 19.09
C ALA A 329 -11.98 11.13 20.22
N ILE A 330 -12.29 12.38 19.89
CA ILE A 330 -12.78 13.40 20.83
C ILE A 330 -14.17 13.86 20.40
N ASN A 331 -15.10 13.89 21.33
CA ASN A 331 -16.45 14.44 21.14
C ASN A 331 -16.86 15.27 22.38
N ALA A 332 -18.05 15.84 22.37
CA ALA A 332 -18.58 16.66 23.46
C ALA A 332 -18.59 15.99 24.85
N ASN A 333 -18.62 14.66 24.89
CA ASN A 333 -18.64 13.88 26.14
C ASN A 333 -17.25 13.42 26.58
N THR A 334 -16.18 13.79 25.89
CA THR A 334 -14.83 13.36 26.21
C THR A 334 -14.33 14.05 27.48
N SER A 335 -13.95 13.28 28.49
CA SER A 335 -13.35 13.81 29.73
C SER A 335 -11.90 14.26 29.46
N VAL A 336 -11.59 15.51 29.78
CA VAL A 336 -10.22 16.04 29.70
C VAL A 336 -9.26 15.24 30.58
N GLN A 337 -9.70 14.86 31.77
CA GLN A 337 -8.89 14.05 32.68
C GLN A 337 -8.58 12.66 32.06
N ALA A 338 -9.61 11.99 31.51
CA ALA A 338 -9.42 10.69 30.85
C ALA A 338 -8.48 10.80 29.64
N LEU A 339 -8.54 11.92 28.90
CA LEU A 339 -7.67 12.20 27.77
C LEU A 339 -6.20 12.35 28.24
N MET A 340 -5.95 13.17 29.24
CA MET A 340 -4.60 13.38 29.78
C MET A 340 -4.00 12.09 30.38
N GLN A 341 -4.84 11.22 30.94
CA GLN A 341 -4.43 9.92 31.52
C GLN A 341 -4.45 8.78 30.49
N ALA A 342 -4.69 9.08 29.21
CA ALA A 342 -4.85 8.08 28.13
C ALA A 342 -5.93 7.01 28.43
N GLN A 343 -6.98 7.36 29.16
CA GLN A 343 -8.12 6.50 29.53
C GLN A 343 -9.32 6.70 28.59
N LEU A 344 -9.06 6.77 27.28
CA LEU A 344 -10.06 6.93 26.24
C LEU A 344 -9.83 5.88 25.14
N PRO A 345 -10.80 5.67 24.24
CA PRO A 345 -10.56 4.86 23.05
C PRO A 345 -9.41 5.45 22.23
N VAL A 346 -8.39 4.62 21.98
CA VAL A 346 -7.19 4.97 21.23
C VAL A 346 -6.88 3.85 20.24
N TYR A 347 -6.31 4.23 19.10
CA TYR A 347 -5.68 3.32 18.16
C TYR A 347 -4.21 3.66 18.09
N ASP A 348 -3.37 2.72 18.46
CA ASP A 348 -1.91 2.81 18.41
C ASP A 348 -1.39 2.19 17.11
N LYS A 349 -0.49 2.89 16.43
CA LYS A 349 0.16 2.40 15.22
C LYS A 349 0.87 1.08 15.48
N ARG A 350 0.52 0.07 14.71
CA ARG A 350 1.08 -1.27 14.86
C ARG A 350 2.30 -1.48 13.97
N HIS A 351 2.21 -1.09 12.70
CA HIS A 351 3.30 -1.23 11.75
C HIS A 351 4.13 0.05 11.68
N LEU A 352 5.20 0.07 12.46
CA LEU A 352 6.10 1.20 12.56
C LEU A 352 7.02 1.29 11.34
N VAL A 353 7.33 2.53 10.93
CA VAL A 353 8.24 2.82 9.82
C VAL A 353 9.68 2.57 10.27
N PRO A 354 10.42 1.64 9.62
CA PRO A 354 11.83 1.44 9.91
C PRO A 354 12.64 2.73 9.75
N PHE A 355 13.59 2.97 10.66
CA PHE A 355 14.46 4.15 10.72
C PHE A 355 13.75 5.47 11.04
N GLY A 356 12.43 5.53 10.99
CA GLY A 356 11.66 6.73 11.33
C GLY A 356 10.99 6.64 12.70
N GLU A 357 10.45 5.47 13.04
CA GLU A 357 9.67 5.25 14.27
C GLU A 357 10.26 4.17 15.17
N PHE A 358 11.15 3.33 14.63
CA PHE A 358 11.95 2.39 15.40
C PHE A 358 13.28 2.11 14.69
N VAL A 359 14.28 1.68 15.45
CA VAL A 359 15.60 1.31 14.94
C VAL A 359 15.68 -0.20 14.70
N PRO A 360 15.80 -0.66 13.43
CA PRO A 360 16.02 -2.08 13.16
C PRO A 360 17.30 -2.59 13.84
N PHE A 361 17.27 -3.85 14.27
CA PHE A 361 18.40 -4.48 14.94
C PHE A 361 19.69 -4.36 14.11
N GLY A 362 20.78 -3.88 14.73
CA GLY A 362 22.09 -3.71 14.11
C GLY A 362 22.29 -2.39 13.35
N PHE A 363 21.27 -1.51 13.26
CA PHE A 363 21.35 -0.26 12.50
C PHE A 363 21.38 1.02 13.36
N ARG A 364 21.65 0.92 14.67
CA ARG A 364 21.73 2.09 15.56
C ARG A 364 22.69 3.14 15.05
N TRP A 365 23.88 2.73 14.61
CA TRP A 365 24.89 3.60 14.04
C TRP A 365 24.42 4.42 12.83
N PHE A 366 23.49 3.86 12.03
CA PHE A 366 22.92 4.55 10.88
C PHE A 366 21.91 5.61 11.30
N VAL A 367 21.06 5.29 12.29
CA VAL A 367 20.06 6.23 12.81
C VAL A 367 20.72 7.38 13.58
N ASP A 368 21.81 7.11 14.31
CA ASP A 368 22.58 8.15 15.01
C ASP A 368 23.22 9.17 14.04
N ALA A 369 23.41 8.79 12.76
CA ALA A 369 23.85 9.68 11.70
C ALA A 369 22.72 10.50 11.06
N LEU A 370 21.45 10.23 11.41
CA LEU A 370 20.26 10.91 10.90
C LEU A 370 19.67 11.81 12.00
N ASN A 371 19.34 13.05 11.66
CA ASN A 371 18.61 13.95 12.55
C ASN A 371 17.11 13.68 12.49
N ILE A 372 16.67 12.49 12.98
CA ILE A 372 15.26 12.14 13.02
C ILE A 372 14.70 12.53 14.39
N PRO A 373 13.68 13.42 14.46
CA PRO A 373 13.14 13.94 15.71
C PRO A 373 12.23 12.96 16.45
N LEU A 374 11.88 11.82 15.84
CA LEU A 374 11.01 10.82 16.42
C LEU A 374 11.85 9.75 17.13
N GLY A 375 11.43 9.37 18.34
CA GLY A 375 12.09 8.33 19.13
C GLY A 375 11.66 6.91 18.74
N ASP A 376 12.13 5.90 19.48
CA ASP A 376 11.64 4.54 19.40
C ASP A 376 10.20 4.49 19.95
N PHE A 377 9.21 4.31 19.07
CA PHE A 377 7.83 4.10 19.46
C PHE A 377 7.55 2.62 19.76
N ASP A 378 6.61 2.40 20.67
CA ASP A 378 6.05 1.08 20.94
C ASP A 378 4.96 0.74 19.93
N ARG A 379 4.85 -0.54 19.59
CA ARG A 379 3.85 -1.04 18.64
C ARG A 379 2.49 -1.19 19.31
N GLY A 380 1.43 -0.82 18.57
CA GLY A 380 0.06 -1.15 18.90
C GLY A 380 -0.23 -2.65 18.86
N GLN A 381 -1.26 -3.07 19.58
CA GLN A 381 -1.72 -4.46 19.58
C GLN A 381 -2.47 -4.80 18.29
N GLN A 382 -2.63 -6.10 18.01
CA GLN A 382 -3.47 -6.57 16.93
C GLN A 382 -4.96 -6.54 17.35
N GLY A 383 -5.85 -6.20 16.41
CA GLY A 383 -7.30 -6.27 16.65
C GLY A 383 -7.80 -5.17 17.61
N GLN A 384 -7.20 -3.98 17.54
CA GLN A 384 -7.67 -2.82 18.28
C GLN A 384 -9.10 -2.45 17.87
N LYS A 385 -9.85 -1.81 18.79
CA LYS A 385 -11.25 -1.47 18.58
C LYS A 385 -11.44 -0.39 17.52
N ASN A 386 -12.52 -0.54 16.75
CA ASN A 386 -12.99 0.50 15.87
C ASN A 386 -13.64 1.63 16.66
N PHE A 387 -13.70 2.82 16.10
CA PHE A 387 -14.43 3.95 16.67
C PHE A 387 -15.87 3.97 16.18
N ALA A 388 -16.83 3.90 17.10
CA ALA A 388 -18.25 4.00 16.79
C ALA A 388 -18.69 5.46 16.71
N VAL A 389 -19.20 5.91 15.55
CA VAL A 389 -19.74 7.27 15.35
C VAL A 389 -21.01 7.18 14.52
N ASN A 390 -22.15 7.63 15.10
CA ASN A 390 -23.45 7.73 14.41
C ASN A 390 -23.87 6.47 13.62
N GLY A 391 -23.66 5.29 14.23
CA GLY A 391 -24.02 4.01 13.63
C GLY A 391 -23.00 3.44 12.63
N GLN A 392 -21.91 4.14 12.36
CA GLN A 392 -20.80 3.67 11.55
C GLN A 392 -19.62 3.23 12.44
N GLN A 393 -18.80 2.30 11.95
CA GLN A 393 -17.60 1.80 12.60
C GLN A 393 -16.37 2.24 11.81
N PHE A 394 -15.58 3.15 12.35
CA PHE A 394 -14.39 3.71 11.74
C PHE A 394 -13.15 2.93 12.18
N ALA A 395 -12.46 2.28 11.25
CA ALA A 395 -11.20 1.61 11.51
C ALA A 395 -10.03 2.47 11.02
N PRO A 396 -9.20 2.99 11.94
CA PRO A 396 -8.01 3.75 11.59
C PRO A 396 -6.89 2.86 11.06
N ASN A 397 -6.03 3.45 10.27
CA ASN A 397 -4.68 3.02 10.01
C ASN A 397 -3.80 4.27 9.84
N ILE A 398 -2.55 4.20 10.28
CA ILE A 398 -1.68 5.36 10.34
C ILE A 398 -0.58 5.24 9.29
N CYS A 399 -0.60 6.15 8.31
CA CYS A 399 0.45 6.34 7.31
C CYS A 399 0.81 5.04 6.56
N TYR A 400 1.96 4.47 6.83
CA TYR A 400 2.53 3.29 6.17
C TYR A 400 1.71 2.00 6.38
N GLU A 401 0.80 1.95 7.36
CA GLU A 401 0.02 0.74 7.67
C GLU A 401 -0.89 0.30 6.52
N ASP A 402 -1.41 1.21 5.70
CA ASP A 402 -2.27 0.82 4.59
C ASP A 402 -1.55 0.07 3.46
N VAL A 403 -0.22 0.02 3.51
CA VAL A 403 0.57 -0.81 2.59
C VAL A 403 0.41 -2.31 2.91
N PHE A 404 0.04 -2.65 4.16
CA PHE A 404 -0.08 -4.01 4.68
C PHE A 404 -1.56 -4.44 4.77
N GLY A 405 -2.13 -4.86 3.65
CA GLY A 405 -3.57 -5.17 3.56
C GLY A 405 -4.05 -6.20 4.59
N GLU A 406 -3.26 -7.22 4.92
CA GLU A 406 -3.65 -8.23 5.92
C GLU A 406 -3.75 -7.66 7.33
N GLU A 407 -3.04 -6.58 7.65
CA GLU A 407 -3.09 -5.97 8.98
C GLU A 407 -4.40 -5.21 9.23
N LEU A 408 -5.12 -4.84 8.16
CA LEU A 408 -6.43 -4.20 8.25
C LEU A 408 -7.57 -5.19 8.47
N LEU A 409 -7.39 -6.47 8.10
CA LEU A 409 -8.47 -7.46 8.11
C LEU A 409 -9.11 -7.72 9.48
N PRO A 410 -8.38 -7.75 10.61
CA PRO A 410 -8.99 -7.95 11.93
C PRO A 410 -10.06 -6.91 12.27
N SER A 411 -9.92 -5.67 11.81
CA SER A 411 -10.89 -4.60 12.05
C SER A 411 -12.24 -4.81 11.35
N LEU A 412 -12.27 -5.64 10.30
CA LEU A 412 -13.48 -5.90 9.50
C LEU A 412 -14.41 -6.92 10.13
N HIS A 413 -13.92 -7.70 11.10
CA HIS A 413 -14.68 -8.75 11.76
C HIS A 413 -15.43 -8.21 12.98
N THR A 414 -16.47 -8.92 13.41
CA THR A 414 -17.13 -8.65 14.69
C THR A 414 -16.08 -8.70 15.80
N GLN A 415 -16.04 -7.67 16.63
CA GLN A 415 -15.08 -7.52 17.70
C GLN A 415 -15.41 -8.43 18.90
N ALA A 416 -14.47 -8.62 19.80
CA ALA A 416 -14.61 -9.51 20.96
C ALA A 416 -15.77 -9.11 21.90
N ASP A 417 -16.12 -7.83 21.94
CA ASP A 417 -17.25 -7.29 22.72
C ASP A 417 -18.59 -7.33 21.96
N GLY A 418 -18.64 -7.96 20.78
CA GLY A 418 -19.84 -8.06 19.93
C GLY A 418 -20.07 -6.84 19.05
N ALA A 419 -19.23 -5.80 19.09
CA ALA A 419 -19.35 -4.65 18.19
C ALA A 419 -19.16 -5.08 16.73
N PRO A 420 -19.89 -4.46 15.77
CA PRO A 420 -19.74 -4.75 14.36
C PRO A 420 -18.31 -4.46 13.87
N GLY A 421 -17.90 -5.17 12.82
CA GLY A 421 -16.66 -4.85 12.10
C GLY A 421 -16.74 -3.48 11.42
N ALA A 422 -15.59 -2.98 10.98
CA ALA A 422 -15.46 -1.69 10.33
C ALA A 422 -16.40 -1.53 9.13
N SER A 423 -17.05 -0.37 9.05
CA SER A 423 -17.85 0.05 7.90
C SER A 423 -17.13 1.09 7.04
N VAL A 424 -16.16 1.82 7.62
CA VAL A 424 -15.33 2.82 6.96
C VAL A 424 -13.90 2.63 7.43
N LEU A 425 -12.96 2.56 6.51
CA LEU A 425 -11.54 2.66 6.79
C LEU A 425 -11.11 4.14 6.75
N PHE A 426 -10.15 4.54 7.58
CA PHE A 426 -9.55 5.85 7.42
C PHE A 426 -8.04 5.84 7.67
N ASN A 427 -7.33 6.54 6.79
CA ASN A 427 -5.88 6.69 6.89
C ASN A 427 -5.53 8.13 7.26
N VAL A 428 -4.71 8.30 8.29
CA VAL A 428 -4.12 9.58 8.64
C VAL A 428 -2.63 9.53 8.34
N SER A 429 -2.11 10.51 7.59
CA SER A 429 -0.73 10.46 7.12
C SER A 429 -0.02 11.81 7.17
N ASN A 430 1.29 11.74 7.37
CA ASN A 430 2.17 12.88 7.20
C ASN A 430 3.27 12.58 6.16
N LEU A 431 2.95 12.75 4.90
CA LEU A 431 3.87 12.52 3.79
C LEU A 431 4.82 13.71 3.50
N GLY A 432 4.82 14.72 4.37
CA GLY A 432 5.70 15.89 4.25
C GLY A 432 7.20 15.56 4.20
N TRP A 433 7.61 14.41 4.78
CA TRP A 433 8.96 13.87 4.72
C TRP A 433 9.49 13.59 3.30
N PHE A 434 8.59 13.44 2.34
CA PHE A 434 8.94 13.03 0.97
C PHE A 434 8.76 14.16 -0.05
N GLY A 435 8.33 15.36 0.40
CA GLY A 435 8.03 16.48 -0.48
C GLY A 435 6.87 16.20 -1.45
N ASN A 436 6.69 17.07 -2.43
CA ASN A 436 5.68 16.87 -3.48
C ASN A 436 6.21 15.93 -4.57
N THR A 437 6.26 14.65 -4.28
CA THR A 437 6.81 13.60 -5.15
C THR A 437 5.77 12.56 -5.53
N TRP A 438 6.19 11.55 -6.29
CA TRP A 438 5.33 10.42 -6.68
C TRP A 438 4.77 9.63 -5.50
N THR A 439 5.42 9.67 -4.33
CA THR A 439 4.97 8.94 -3.14
C THR A 439 3.52 9.29 -2.76
N LEU A 440 3.11 10.56 -2.95
CA LEU A 440 1.74 11.02 -2.64
C LEU A 440 0.69 10.26 -3.47
N ARG A 441 0.98 10.08 -4.76
CA ARG A 441 0.08 9.39 -5.70
C ARG A 441 0.18 7.87 -5.58
N GLN A 442 1.39 7.35 -5.38
CA GLN A 442 1.61 5.93 -5.11
C GLN A 442 0.83 5.48 -3.88
N HIS A 443 0.86 6.28 -2.80
CA HIS A 443 0.13 5.99 -1.58
C HIS A 443 -1.40 6.02 -1.79
N LEU A 444 -1.91 6.92 -2.62
CA LEU A 444 -3.33 6.92 -2.98
C LEU A 444 -3.74 5.65 -3.75
N GLN A 445 -2.90 5.16 -4.68
CA GLN A 445 -3.16 3.89 -5.37
C GLN A 445 -3.22 2.70 -4.40
N ILE A 446 -2.35 2.70 -3.38
CA ILE A 446 -2.35 1.69 -2.32
C ILE A 446 -3.69 1.71 -1.57
N SER A 447 -4.13 2.87 -1.13
CA SER A 447 -5.40 3.01 -0.41
C SER A 447 -6.61 2.63 -1.26
N ARG A 448 -6.60 2.94 -2.56
CA ARG A 448 -7.63 2.47 -3.50
C ARG A 448 -7.70 0.93 -3.54
N MET A 449 -6.54 0.26 -3.54
CA MET A 449 -6.49 -1.19 -3.50
C MET A 449 -7.04 -1.74 -2.18
N ARG A 450 -6.76 -1.09 -1.04
CA ARG A 450 -7.33 -1.48 0.27
C ARG A 450 -8.85 -1.42 0.26
N SER A 451 -9.44 -0.36 -0.32
CA SER A 451 -10.90 -0.25 -0.46
C SER A 451 -11.46 -1.42 -1.25
N MET A 452 -10.89 -1.74 -2.40
CA MET A 452 -11.35 -2.85 -3.25
C MET A 452 -11.21 -4.22 -2.57
N GLU A 453 -10.09 -4.47 -1.89
CA GLU A 453 -9.84 -5.73 -1.19
C GLU A 453 -10.85 -6.01 -0.08
N THR A 454 -11.20 -4.96 0.65
CA THR A 454 -12.05 -5.05 1.83
C THR A 454 -13.52 -4.76 1.54
N ALA A 455 -13.82 -4.23 0.35
CA ALA A 455 -15.12 -3.66 -0.02
C ALA A 455 -15.59 -2.63 1.03
N ARG A 456 -14.68 -1.75 1.48
CA ARG A 456 -14.93 -0.64 2.40
C ARG A 456 -14.53 0.68 1.77
N PRO A 457 -15.33 1.74 1.93
CA PRO A 457 -14.86 3.08 1.61
C PRO A 457 -13.66 3.42 2.49
N MET A 458 -12.71 4.20 1.94
CA MET A 458 -11.58 4.70 2.69
C MET A 458 -11.49 6.21 2.56
N ILE A 459 -11.40 6.90 3.69
CA ILE A 459 -11.12 8.32 3.76
C ILE A 459 -9.67 8.54 4.18
N ARG A 460 -9.05 9.59 3.65
CA ARG A 460 -7.64 9.90 3.88
C ARG A 460 -7.47 11.36 4.25
N ALA A 461 -6.97 11.62 5.45
CA ALA A 461 -6.52 12.95 5.87
C ALA A 461 -4.99 12.99 5.88
N THR A 462 -4.40 13.80 5.00
CA THR A 462 -2.96 13.90 4.85
C THR A 462 -2.49 15.33 5.02
N ASN A 463 -1.32 15.55 5.61
CA ASN A 463 -0.82 16.91 5.82
C ASN A 463 -0.56 17.65 4.50
N THR A 464 0.14 17.05 3.55
CA THR A 464 0.61 17.72 2.32
C THR A 464 -0.06 17.21 1.03
N GLY A 465 -0.95 16.22 1.15
CA GLY A 465 -1.69 15.60 0.02
C GLY A 465 -1.45 14.10 -0.01
N SER A 466 -2.16 13.43 -0.73
CA SER A 466 -3.41 13.24 -1.38
C SER A 466 -4.56 13.00 -0.39
N THR A 467 -5.09 14.06 0.20
CA THR A 467 -6.33 13.98 0.98
C THR A 467 -7.48 13.64 0.03
N ALA A 468 -8.20 12.55 0.31
CA ALA A 468 -9.19 12.01 -0.61
C ALA A 468 -10.24 11.16 0.10
N ALA A 469 -11.38 10.97 -0.55
CA ALA A 469 -12.37 9.96 -0.22
C ALA A 469 -12.48 8.95 -1.37
N ILE A 470 -12.52 7.67 -1.02
CA ILE A 470 -12.51 6.53 -1.94
C ILE A 470 -13.72 5.66 -1.61
N ASP A 471 -14.49 5.23 -2.62
CA ASP A 471 -15.60 4.32 -2.41
C ASP A 471 -15.14 2.84 -2.23
N ALA A 472 -16.09 1.97 -1.94
CA ALA A 472 -15.80 0.55 -1.72
C ALA A 472 -15.28 -0.18 -2.98
N GLU A 473 -15.45 0.39 -4.16
CA GLU A 473 -14.91 -0.11 -5.44
C GLU A 473 -13.56 0.53 -5.81
N GLY A 474 -12.97 1.34 -4.92
CA GLY A 474 -11.66 1.96 -5.14
C GLY A 474 -11.68 3.19 -6.06
N ARG A 475 -12.86 3.76 -6.36
CA ARG A 475 -12.96 5.00 -7.13
C ARG A 475 -12.76 6.19 -6.21
N VAL A 476 -11.95 7.15 -6.64
CA VAL A 476 -11.77 8.41 -5.92
C VAL A 476 -13.02 9.27 -6.12
N LEU A 477 -13.79 9.48 -5.05
CA LEU A 477 -14.99 10.32 -5.05
C LEU A 477 -14.64 11.79 -5.09
N ALA A 478 -13.64 12.18 -4.31
CA ALA A 478 -13.14 13.55 -4.23
C ALA A 478 -11.70 13.56 -3.71
N GLN A 479 -10.91 14.55 -4.12
CA GLN A 479 -9.51 14.70 -3.74
C GLN A 479 -9.12 16.18 -3.71
N LEU A 480 -8.30 16.57 -2.72
CA LEU A 480 -7.68 17.90 -2.69
C LEU A 480 -6.41 17.95 -3.54
N PRO A 481 -6.08 19.10 -4.13
CA PRO A 481 -4.76 19.34 -4.71
C PRO A 481 -3.66 19.14 -3.66
N THR A 482 -2.52 18.57 -4.08
CA THR A 482 -1.35 18.43 -3.21
C THR A 482 -0.73 19.80 -2.88
N ALA A 483 0.00 19.88 -1.76
CA ALA A 483 0.69 21.09 -1.30
C ALA A 483 -0.22 22.33 -1.14
N THR A 484 -1.48 22.13 -0.76
CA THR A 484 -2.44 23.20 -0.47
C THR A 484 -3.03 23.04 0.93
N ALA A 485 -3.27 24.15 1.65
CA ALA A 485 -4.00 24.13 2.92
C ALA A 485 -5.51 24.27 2.62
N ASN A 486 -6.28 23.18 2.83
CA ASN A 486 -7.71 23.16 2.52
C ASN A 486 -8.46 22.07 3.32
N ILE A 487 -9.78 22.03 3.14
CA ILE A 487 -10.67 20.99 3.67
C ILE A 487 -11.40 20.29 2.54
N LEU A 488 -11.78 19.04 2.77
CA LEU A 488 -12.63 18.25 1.88
C LEU A 488 -13.85 17.77 2.67
N ASP A 489 -15.03 18.34 2.39
CA ASP A 489 -16.30 17.84 2.90
C ASP A 489 -16.88 16.84 1.90
N VAL A 490 -17.15 15.63 2.35
CA VAL A 490 -17.63 14.53 1.51
C VAL A 490 -18.64 13.65 2.25
N GLN A 491 -19.64 13.16 1.54
CA GLN A 491 -20.54 12.14 2.08
C GLN A 491 -19.91 10.76 1.89
N VAL A 492 -19.85 10.00 2.98
CA VAL A 492 -19.30 8.63 3.01
C VAL A 492 -20.40 7.68 3.43
N GLN A 493 -20.68 6.69 2.57
CA GLN A 493 -21.59 5.59 2.86
C GLN A 493 -20.78 4.41 3.38
N GLY A 494 -20.94 4.06 4.65
CA GLY A 494 -20.33 2.86 5.22
C GLY A 494 -20.91 1.58 4.60
N THR A 495 -20.10 0.54 4.57
CA THR A 495 -20.46 -0.76 3.99
C THR A 495 -20.21 -1.91 4.97
N GLN A 496 -20.88 -3.05 4.76
CA GLN A 496 -20.72 -4.28 5.51
C GLN A 496 -20.60 -5.49 4.57
N GLY A 497 -20.35 -6.66 5.13
CA GLY A 497 -20.07 -7.88 4.39
C GLY A 497 -18.58 -8.17 4.40
N LEU A 498 -18.18 -9.36 4.02
CA LEU A 498 -16.79 -9.80 3.98
C LEU A 498 -16.47 -10.37 2.60
N THR A 499 -15.52 -9.76 1.92
CA THR A 499 -14.93 -10.31 0.69
C THR A 499 -14.23 -11.64 0.98
N LEU A 500 -13.94 -12.44 -0.04
CA LEU A 500 -13.16 -13.66 0.16
C LEU A 500 -11.76 -13.33 0.72
N TYR A 501 -11.12 -12.28 0.19
CA TYR A 501 -9.84 -11.80 0.72
C TYR A 501 -9.93 -11.40 2.20
N ALA A 502 -10.99 -10.70 2.61
CA ALA A 502 -11.19 -10.33 4.01
C ALA A 502 -11.29 -11.55 4.95
N ARG A 503 -11.74 -12.70 4.44
CA ARG A 503 -11.87 -13.95 5.22
C ARG A 503 -10.58 -14.76 5.30
N VAL A 504 -9.77 -14.80 4.23
CA VAL A 504 -8.65 -15.75 4.11
C VAL A 504 -7.28 -15.08 3.91
N GLY A 505 -7.25 -13.76 3.76
CA GLY A 505 -6.03 -13.00 3.52
C GLY A 505 -5.28 -13.43 2.26
N ASN A 506 -3.96 -13.29 2.28
CA ASN A 506 -3.08 -13.70 1.18
C ASN A 506 -2.86 -15.23 1.09
N GLY A 507 -3.35 -16.00 2.08
CA GLY A 507 -3.08 -17.44 2.17
C GLY A 507 -3.47 -18.21 0.91
N LEU A 508 -4.61 -17.87 0.29
CA LEU A 508 -5.10 -18.56 -0.90
C LEU A 508 -4.20 -18.35 -2.13
N ILE A 509 -3.78 -17.12 -2.42
CA ILE A 509 -2.90 -16.85 -3.58
C ILE A 509 -1.48 -17.36 -3.37
N VAL A 510 -0.98 -17.34 -2.14
CA VAL A 510 0.30 -17.94 -1.77
C VAL A 510 0.25 -19.45 -1.99
N LEU A 511 -0.82 -20.13 -1.55
CA LEU A 511 -1.01 -21.56 -1.76
C LEU A 511 -1.08 -21.91 -3.26
N ILE A 512 -1.88 -21.16 -4.04
CA ILE A 512 -1.98 -21.35 -5.50
C ILE A 512 -0.59 -21.22 -6.16
N SER A 513 0.18 -20.21 -5.75
CA SER A 513 1.53 -19.97 -6.30
C SER A 513 2.50 -21.09 -5.93
N LEU A 514 2.47 -21.57 -4.69
CA LEU A 514 3.29 -22.72 -4.25
C LEU A 514 2.92 -24.00 -5.00
N LEU A 515 1.63 -24.29 -5.16
CA LEU A 515 1.15 -25.44 -5.92
C LEU A 515 1.56 -25.35 -7.40
N GLY A 516 1.49 -24.17 -8.01
CA GLY A 516 1.95 -23.96 -9.39
C GLY A 516 3.44 -24.25 -9.57
N LEU A 517 4.30 -23.80 -8.65
CA LEU A 517 5.73 -24.15 -8.64
C LEU A 517 5.96 -25.63 -8.37
N GLY A 518 5.17 -26.24 -7.47
CA GLY A 518 5.20 -27.69 -7.17
C GLY A 518 4.90 -28.53 -8.40
N VAL A 519 3.85 -28.18 -9.17
CA VAL A 519 3.53 -28.84 -10.45
C VAL A 519 4.69 -28.71 -11.44
N GLY A 520 5.28 -27.52 -11.57
CA GLY A 520 6.46 -27.31 -12.41
C GLY A 520 7.64 -28.19 -12.01
N TRP A 521 7.87 -28.36 -10.71
CA TRP A 521 8.93 -29.24 -10.20
C TRP A 521 8.68 -30.73 -10.48
N ILE A 522 7.44 -31.21 -10.31
CA ILE A 522 7.06 -32.60 -10.64
C ILE A 522 7.24 -32.85 -12.14
N GLN A 523 6.81 -31.93 -13.00
CA GLN A 523 6.99 -32.04 -14.45
C GLN A 523 8.49 -32.12 -14.83
N LYS A 524 9.31 -31.28 -14.21
CA LYS A 524 10.76 -31.29 -14.41
C LYS A 524 11.40 -32.63 -14.00
N ARG A 525 10.99 -33.20 -12.86
CA ARG A 525 11.48 -34.54 -12.43
C ARG A 525 11.10 -35.65 -13.42
N ARG A 526 9.85 -35.64 -13.92
CA ARG A 526 9.38 -36.63 -14.90
C ARG A 526 10.16 -36.53 -16.22
N SER A 527 10.41 -35.29 -16.73
CA SER A 527 11.15 -35.11 -17.98
C SER A 527 12.62 -35.57 -17.90
N ARG A 528 13.24 -35.54 -16.72
CA ARG A 528 14.59 -36.07 -16.52
C ARG A 528 14.65 -37.63 -16.53
N ARG A 529 13.60 -38.28 -16.01
CA ARG A 529 13.53 -39.76 -15.97
C ARG A 529 13.28 -40.38 -17.36
N THR A 530 12.67 -39.62 -18.28
CA THR A 530 12.35 -40.10 -19.63
C THR A 530 13.44 -39.81 -20.68
N LYS A 531 14.52 -39.11 -20.33
CA LYS A 531 15.68 -38.96 -21.21
C LYS A 531 16.49 -40.24 -21.18
N PRO A 532 16.69 -40.94 -22.35
CA PRO A 532 17.57 -42.11 -22.40
C PRO A 532 18.97 -41.68 -21.97
N VAL A 533 19.61 -42.53 -21.17
CA VAL A 533 21.04 -42.40 -20.85
C VAL A 533 21.78 -42.45 -22.19
N ARG A 534 22.36 -41.34 -22.61
CA ARG A 534 23.27 -41.33 -23.75
C ARG A 534 24.51 -42.12 -23.31
N SER A 535 24.58 -43.36 -23.80
CA SER A 535 25.78 -44.20 -23.76
C SER A 535 26.87 -43.57 -24.61
#